data_a4ba4756d60c6c680bc6a381c64a276c
#
_entry.id   a4ba4756d60c6c680bc6a381c64a276c
#
_cell.length_a   1.000
_cell.length_b   1.000
_cell.length_c   1.000
_cell.angle_alpha   90.00
_cell.angle_beta   90.00
_cell.angle_gamma   90.00
#
_symmetry.space_group_name_H-M   'P 1'
#
loop_
_entity.id
_entity.type
_entity.pdbx_description
1 polymer ?
#
loop_
_entity_poly.entity_id
_entity_poly.type
_entity_poly.pdbx_seq_one_letter_code
_entity_poly.pdbx_strand_id
1 'polypeptide(L)'
;MKLSGESLAAGTGFGIDTERLSEYARQIKEIHEMGVQIGIVIGGGNIFRGLSGAKKGFDRVKGDQMGMMATVINSLALSSALDAEGVKNQVYTAIRMEPVGEFYTKWRAIRSMEQGEVCIFSAGTGSPYFTTDTGSSLRGVEIEADVMLKGTRVDGIYTADPEKDPTATKFDDISYDEVLARNLKVMDLSAVVMCRDNGLPIYVFNMDVVGNLRRVIAGEEIGTLVHP
;
A
#
# COMPACT_ATOMS: atom_id res chain seq x y z
N MET A 1 2.50 -5.03 -1.87
CA MET A 1 1.21 -4.37 -2.22
C MET A 1 0.98 -3.17 -1.31
N LYS A 2 0.47 -2.05 -1.84
CA LYS A 2 0.10 -0.85 -1.06
C LYS A 2 -1.42 -0.68 -1.05
N LEU A 3 -2.01 -0.57 0.15
CA LEU A 3 -3.43 -0.31 0.36
C LEU A 3 -3.65 1.07 0.97
N SER A 4 -4.74 1.74 0.58
CA SER A 4 -5.15 2.99 1.21
C SER A 4 -5.89 2.68 2.52
N GLY A 5 -5.52 3.36 3.61
CA GLY A 5 -6.32 3.28 4.84
C GLY A 5 -7.76 3.80 4.64
N GLU A 6 -7.96 4.76 3.75
CA GLU A 6 -9.30 5.29 3.45
C GLU A 6 -10.24 4.23 2.86
N SER A 7 -9.70 3.27 2.12
CA SER A 7 -10.49 2.16 1.61
C SER A 7 -11.04 1.26 2.72
N LEU A 8 -10.41 1.25 3.92
CA LEU A 8 -10.92 0.51 5.07
C LEU A 8 -12.09 1.19 5.80
N ALA A 9 -12.30 2.48 5.56
CA ALA A 9 -13.40 3.20 6.20
C ALA A 9 -14.73 3.06 5.45
N ALA A 10 -14.73 2.39 4.30
CA ALA A 10 -15.88 2.28 3.39
C ALA A 10 -16.54 3.66 3.16
N GLY A 11 -17.85 3.75 3.20
CA GLY A 11 -18.59 5.01 2.97
C GLY A 11 -18.56 6.02 4.14
N THR A 12 -18.05 5.65 5.32
CA THR A 12 -18.05 6.51 6.51
C THR A 12 -16.92 7.54 6.53
N GLY A 13 -15.84 7.27 5.77
CA GLY A 13 -14.64 8.13 5.69
C GLY A 13 -13.76 8.12 6.95
N PHE A 14 -14.15 7.41 8.02
CA PHE A 14 -13.40 7.27 9.27
C PHE A 14 -13.56 5.88 9.89
N GLY A 15 -12.52 5.41 10.58
CA GLY A 15 -12.54 4.11 11.27
C GLY A 15 -12.25 2.93 10.35
N ILE A 16 -12.62 1.74 10.79
CA ILE A 16 -12.40 0.48 10.08
C ILE A 16 -13.74 -0.22 9.90
N ASP A 17 -14.09 -0.47 8.66
CA ASP A 17 -15.24 -1.28 8.29
C ASP A 17 -14.85 -2.76 8.26
N THR A 18 -15.51 -3.57 9.07
CA THR A 18 -15.17 -4.98 9.26
C THR A 18 -15.51 -5.86 8.06
N GLU A 19 -16.55 -5.52 7.29
CA GLU A 19 -16.93 -6.24 6.07
C GLU A 19 -15.88 -6.01 4.98
N ARG A 20 -15.48 -4.74 4.81
CA ARG A 20 -14.44 -4.35 3.85
C ARG A 20 -13.09 -4.99 4.20
N LEU A 21 -12.76 -5.05 5.49
CA LEU A 21 -11.54 -5.70 5.97
C LEU A 21 -11.54 -7.20 5.66
N SER A 22 -12.66 -7.89 5.91
CA SER A 22 -12.84 -9.30 5.59
C SER A 22 -12.80 -9.58 4.09
N GLU A 23 -13.33 -8.67 3.27
CA GLU A 23 -13.25 -8.76 1.81
C GLU A 23 -11.79 -8.67 1.33
N TYR A 24 -11.01 -7.75 1.88
CA TYR A 24 -9.58 -7.64 1.56
C TYR A 24 -8.81 -8.89 2.01
N ALA A 25 -9.08 -9.41 3.20
CA ALA A 25 -8.44 -10.63 3.68
C ALA A 25 -8.71 -11.82 2.76
N ARG A 26 -9.95 -11.99 2.27
CA ARG A 26 -10.29 -13.04 1.30
C ARG A 26 -9.56 -12.88 -0.03
N GLN A 27 -9.50 -11.67 -0.59
CA GLN A 27 -8.76 -11.41 -1.83
C GLN A 27 -7.24 -11.67 -1.66
N ILE A 28 -6.68 -11.32 -0.50
CA ILE A 28 -5.27 -11.61 -0.19
C ILE A 28 -5.06 -13.13 -0.07
N LYS A 29 -5.97 -13.85 0.59
CA LYS A 29 -5.93 -15.31 0.67
C LYS A 29 -5.91 -15.96 -0.71
N GLU A 30 -6.77 -15.52 -1.62
CA GLU A 30 -6.84 -16.05 -2.99
C GLU A 30 -5.48 -15.99 -3.69
N ILE A 31 -4.79 -14.85 -3.64
CA ILE A 31 -3.48 -14.71 -4.28
C ILE A 31 -2.36 -15.41 -3.50
N HIS A 32 -2.47 -15.52 -2.18
CA HIS A 32 -1.56 -16.30 -1.36
C HIS A 32 -1.64 -17.80 -1.72
N GLU A 33 -2.83 -18.34 -1.93
CA GLU A 33 -3.07 -19.72 -2.38
C GLU A 33 -2.54 -19.98 -3.81
N MET A 34 -2.33 -18.93 -4.63
CA MET A 34 -1.64 -19.04 -5.92
C MET A 34 -0.10 -19.14 -5.77
N GLY A 35 0.44 -19.11 -4.55
CA GLY A 35 1.86 -19.23 -4.29
C GLY A 35 2.63 -17.91 -4.35
N VAL A 36 1.95 -16.77 -4.32
CA VAL A 36 2.58 -15.45 -4.34
C VAL A 36 3.11 -15.10 -2.95
N GLN A 37 4.34 -14.62 -2.86
CA GLN A 37 4.89 -14.01 -1.65
C GLN A 37 4.37 -12.58 -1.51
N ILE A 38 3.77 -12.25 -0.36
CA ILE A 38 3.00 -11.02 -0.20
C ILE A 38 3.55 -10.15 0.93
N GLY A 39 4.00 -8.94 0.56
CA GLY A 39 4.27 -7.86 1.50
C GLY A 39 3.20 -6.77 1.37
N ILE A 40 2.60 -6.35 2.47
CA ILE A 40 1.51 -5.36 2.49
C ILE A 40 1.94 -4.12 3.28
N VAL A 41 1.76 -2.95 2.68
CA VAL A 41 1.85 -1.66 3.36
C VAL A 41 0.46 -1.02 3.33
N ILE A 42 -0.04 -0.62 4.50
CA ILE A 42 -1.37 -0.02 4.61
C ILE A 42 -1.28 1.39 5.19
N GLY A 43 -2.00 2.34 4.57
CA GLY A 43 -2.07 3.72 5.05
C GLY A 43 -2.92 3.88 6.32
N GLY A 44 -2.74 5.01 7.03
CA GLY A 44 -3.49 5.35 8.24
C GLY A 44 -4.53 6.45 8.08
N GLY A 45 -4.83 6.89 6.84
CA GLY A 45 -5.62 8.08 6.57
C GLY A 45 -7.08 8.04 7.02
N ASN A 46 -7.63 6.84 7.25
CA ASN A 46 -8.96 6.61 7.84
C ASN A 46 -9.02 6.88 9.35
N ILE A 47 -7.88 6.95 10.02
CA ILE A 47 -7.78 7.19 11.47
C ILE A 47 -7.16 8.56 11.74
N PHE A 48 -6.00 8.85 11.13
CA PHE A 48 -5.31 10.12 11.32
C PHE A 48 -4.45 10.49 10.11
N ARG A 49 -4.46 11.79 9.76
CA ARG A 49 -3.61 12.36 8.69
C ARG A 49 -2.70 13.45 9.26
N GLY A 50 -1.38 13.19 9.29
CA GLY A 50 -0.39 14.12 9.82
C GLY A 50 -0.40 15.51 9.17
N LEU A 51 -0.50 15.59 7.84
CA LEU A 51 -0.59 16.87 7.10
C LEU A 51 -1.84 17.68 7.46
N SER A 52 -2.98 17.02 7.66
CA SER A 52 -4.21 17.71 8.09
C SER A 52 -4.14 18.10 9.56
N GLY A 53 -3.45 17.32 10.38
CA GLY A 53 -3.17 17.65 11.77
C GLY A 53 -2.28 18.89 11.90
N ALA A 54 -1.19 19.00 11.13
CA ALA A 54 -0.31 20.16 11.12
C ALA A 54 -1.06 21.47 10.79
N LYS A 55 -2.02 21.43 9.85
CA LYS A 55 -2.90 22.56 9.54
C LYS A 55 -3.84 22.93 10.69
N LYS A 56 -4.09 22.02 11.63
CA LYS A 56 -4.91 22.22 12.84
C LYS A 56 -4.08 22.56 14.09
N GLY A 57 -2.80 22.88 13.93
CA GLY A 57 -1.92 23.32 15.02
C GLY A 57 -1.11 22.21 15.69
N PHE A 58 -1.15 20.97 15.20
CA PHE A 58 -0.22 19.93 15.66
C PHE A 58 1.20 20.18 15.14
N ASP A 59 2.20 19.88 15.95
CA ASP A 59 3.57 19.76 15.48
C ASP A 59 3.67 18.71 14.38
N ARG A 60 4.40 19.00 13.31
CA ARG A 60 4.49 18.12 12.13
C ARG A 60 5.03 16.73 12.47
N VAL A 61 6.09 16.68 13.29
CA VAL A 61 6.72 15.40 13.67
C VAL A 61 5.77 14.55 14.48
N LYS A 62 5.08 15.14 15.47
CA LYS A 62 4.07 14.45 16.26
C LYS A 62 2.88 14.01 15.42
N GLY A 63 2.45 14.84 14.47
CA GLY A 63 1.38 14.48 13.52
C GLY A 63 1.74 13.28 12.65
N ASP A 64 2.98 13.24 12.14
CA ASP A 64 3.45 12.12 11.34
C ASP A 64 3.60 10.85 12.20
N GLN A 65 4.07 10.97 13.45
CA GLN A 65 4.10 9.84 14.39
C GLN A 65 2.69 9.29 14.70
N MET A 66 1.70 10.15 14.88
CA MET A 66 0.30 9.74 15.04
C MET A 66 -0.20 9.00 13.78
N GLY A 67 0.17 9.47 12.59
CA GLY A 67 -0.10 8.77 11.33
C GLY A 67 0.55 7.39 11.25
N MET A 68 1.78 7.25 11.74
CA MET A 68 2.46 5.95 11.85
C MET A 68 1.69 5.01 12.78
N MET A 69 1.23 5.49 13.95
CA MET A 69 0.40 4.69 14.87
C MET A 69 -0.92 4.27 14.22
N ALA A 70 -1.53 5.14 13.44
CA ALA A 70 -2.73 4.82 12.68
C ALA A 70 -2.51 3.66 11.70
N THR A 71 -1.34 3.58 11.05
CA THR A 71 -1.00 2.43 10.20
C THR A 71 -0.85 1.14 11.00
N VAL A 72 -0.32 1.20 12.23
CA VAL A 72 -0.20 0.04 13.13
C VAL A 72 -1.58 -0.51 13.49
N ILE A 73 -2.53 0.37 13.84
CA ILE A 73 -3.92 -0.03 14.14
C ILE A 73 -4.52 -0.76 12.93
N ASN A 74 -4.41 -0.22 11.72
CA ASN A 74 -4.91 -0.86 10.51
C ASN A 74 -4.21 -2.20 10.22
N SER A 75 -2.91 -2.28 10.49
CA SER A 75 -2.13 -3.52 10.30
C SER A 75 -2.58 -4.63 11.24
N LEU A 76 -2.84 -4.32 12.50
CA LEU A 76 -3.38 -5.29 13.46
C LEU A 76 -4.79 -5.76 13.07
N ALA A 77 -5.63 -4.85 12.59
CA ALA A 77 -6.96 -5.19 12.11
C ALA A 77 -6.88 -6.14 10.89
N LEU A 78 -6.01 -5.85 9.92
CA LEU A 78 -5.79 -6.71 8.76
C LEU A 78 -5.21 -8.08 9.16
N SER A 79 -4.24 -8.10 10.07
CA SER A 79 -3.67 -9.34 10.64
C SER A 79 -4.77 -10.22 11.23
N SER A 80 -5.63 -9.65 12.08
CA SER A 80 -6.77 -10.37 12.67
C SER A 80 -7.75 -10.92 11.63
N ALA A 81 -7.99 -10.17 10.55
CA ALA A 81 -8.86 -10.64 9.46
C ALA A 81 -8.21 -11.77 8.65
N LEU A 82 -6.89 -11.71 8.43
CA LEU A 82 -6.13 -12.80 7.78
C LEU A 82 -6.11 -14.06 8.65
N ASP A 83 -5.95 -13.93 9.98
CA ASP A 83 -6.05 -15.04 10.92
C ASP A 83 -7.41 -15.72 10.84
N ALA A 84 -8.50 -14.94 10.78
CA ALA A 84 -9.86 -15.46 10.62
C ALA A 84 -10.06 -16.23 9.31
N GLU A 85 -9.33 -15.88 8.24
CA GLU A 85 -9.32 -16.59 6.98
C GLU A 85 -8.30 -17.76 6.95
N GLY A 86 -7.57 -17.99 8.04
CA GLY A 86 -6.56 -19.07 8.16
C GLY A 86 -5.25 -18.77 7.42
N VAL A 87 -4.96 -17.51 7.11
CA VAL A 87 -3.73 -17.08 6.44
C VAL A 87 -2.68 -16.72 7.48
N LYS A 88 -1.56 -17.44 7.48
CA LYS A 88 -0.43 -17.10 8.35
C LYS A 88 0.13 -15.73 7.96
N ASN A 89 0.34 -14.88 8.95
CA ASN A 89 0.84 -13.54 8.70
C ASN A 89 1.69 -13.03 9.86
N GLN A 90 2.54 -12.04 9.56
CA GLN A 90 3.41 -11.39 10.53
C GLN A 90 3.34 -9.88 10.39
N VAL A 91 3.08 -9.17 11.47
CA VAL A 91 3.15 -7.70 11.52
C VAL A 91 4.56 -7.26 11.87
N TYR A 92 5.15 -6.48 10.98
CA TYR A 92 6.44 -5.80 11.17
C TYR A 92 6.23 -4.30 11.36
N THR A 93 6.97 -3.72 12.29
CA THR A 93 6.90 -2.29 12.58
C THR A 93 8.25 -1.60 12.34
N ALA A 94 8.25 -0.45 11.70
CA ALA A 94 9.45 0.37 11.49
C ALA A 94 9.95 1.07 12.77
N ILE A 95 9.14 1.09 13.82
CA ILE A 95 9.45 1.60 15.15
C ILE A 95 9.34 0.43 16.13
N ARG A 96 10.25 0.33 17.11
CA ARG A 96 10.18 -0.74 18.12
C ARG A 96 8.89 -0.65 18.92
N MET A 97 8.09 -1.69 18.86
CA MET A 97 6.78 -1.77 19.49
C MET A 97 6.45 -3.20 19.99
N GLU A 98 7.46 -3.97 20.37
CA GLU A 98 7.20 -5.29 20.94
C GLU A 98 6.36 -5.16 22.25
N PRO A 99 5.33 -6.00 22.50
CA PRO A 99 4.93 -7.19 21.72
C PRO A 99 3.86 -6.94 20.65
N VAL A 100 3.59 -5.69 20.24
CA VAL A 100 2.53 -5.36 19.28
C VAL A 100 2.85 -5.85 17.86
N GLY A 101 4.12 -5.78 17.47
CA GLY A 101 4.62 -6.29 16.21
C GLY A 101 6.15 -6.44 16.28
N GLU A 102 6.73 -7.23 15.41
CA GLU A 102 8.17 -7.39 15.36
C GLU A 102 8.86 -6.18 14.75
N PHE A 103 10.03 -5.83 15.29
CA PHE A 103 10.85 -4.79 14.66
C PHE A 103 11.33 -5.26 13.29
N TYR A 104 11.02 -4.45 12.28
CA TYR A 104 11.33 -4.75 10.89
C TYR A 104 12.83 -4.88 10.64
N THR A 105 13.21 -5.94 9.96
CA THR A 105 14.47 -6.05 9.23
C THR A 105 14.22 -6.77 7.91
N LYS A 106 14.91 -6.38 6.83
CA LYS A 106 14.82 -7.01 5.51
C LYS A 106 14.85 -8.54 5.59
N TRP A 107 15.86 -9.07 6.26
CA TRP A 107 16.10 -10.51 6.29
C TRP A 107 15.05 -11.32 7.07
N ARG A 108 14.44 -10.72 8.11
CA ARG A 108 13.31 -11.36 8.80
C ARG A 108 12.09 -11.41 7.91
N ALA A 109 11.77 -10.28 7.25
CA ALA A 109 10.62 -10.21 6.37
C ALA A 109 10.73 -11.19 5.20
N ILE A 110 11.89 -11.26 4.52
CA ILE A 110 12.12 -12.22 3.43
C ILE A 110 11.93 -13.65 3.94
N ARG A 111 12.52 -14.00 5.10
CA ARG A 111 12.37 -15.35 5.69
C ARG A 111 10.92 -15.70 6.01
N SER A 112 10.14 -14.77 6.56
CA SER A 112 8.71 -15.00 6.80
C SER A 112 7.95 -15.27 5.50
N MET A 113 8.20 -14.49 4.45
CA MET A 113 7.57 -14.72 3.13
C MET A 113 7.97 -16.05 2.50
N GLU A 114 9.25 -16.47 2.64
CA GLU A 114 9.74 -17.78 2.20
C GLU A 114 9.09 -18.93 2.98
N GLN A 115 8.66 -18.69 4.23
CA GLN A 115 7.92 -19.65 5.05
C GLN A 115 6.41 -19.63 4.79
N GLY A 116 5.96 -18.86 3.80
CA GLY A 116 4.55 -18.76 3.42
C GLY A 116 3.73 -17.83 4.32
N GLU A 117 4.36 -16.89 5.02
CA GLU A 117 3.64 -15.87 5.79
C GLU A 117 3.41 -14.61 4.96
N VAL A 118 2.23 -14.02 5.08
CA VAL A 118 1.96 -12.69 4.57
C VAL A 118 2.59 -11.67 5.51
N CYS A 119 3.48 -10.82 5.01
CA CYS A 119 4.11 -9.77 5.81
C CYS A 119 3.33 -8.46 5.74
N ILE A 120 2.97 -7.88 6.89
CA ILE A 120 2.30 -6.58 6.97
C ILE A 120 3.29 -5.57 7.56
N PHE A 121 3.65 -4.56 6.77
CA PHE A 121 4.63 -3.54 7.16
C PHE A 121 3.92 -2.28 7.64
N SER A 122 4.12 -1.91 8.89
CA SER A 122 3.49 -0.77 9.55
C SER A 122 4.49 0.28 10.02
N ALA A 123 3.99 1.43 10.49
CA ALA A 123 4.76 2.61 10.88
C ALA A 123 5.57 3.24 9.73
N GLY A 124 5.22 2.97 8.48
CA GLY A 124 5.80 3.60 7.30
C GLY A 124 7.32 3.38 7.19
N THR A 125 8.07 4.47 7.01
CA THR A 125 9.55 4.45 7.01
C THR A 125 10.14 4.45 8.43
N GLY A 126 9.35 4.70 9.47
CA GLY A 126 9.81 4.96 10.83
C GLY A 126 10.31 6.40 11.05
N SER A 127 10.33 7.22 10.01
CA SER A 127 10.80 8.61 10.05
C SER A 127 9.70 9.59 9.64
N PRO A 128 9.56 10.74 10.34
CA PRO A 128 8.65 11.81 9.93
C PRO A 128 8.99 12.35 8.53
N TYR A 129 8.07 13.14 7.97
CA TYR A 129 8.15 13.79 6.65
C TYR A 129 7.99 12.86 5.44
N PHE A 130 7.88 11.56 5.60
CA PHE A 130 7.62 10.61 4.54
C PHE A 130 6.16 10.16 4.55
N THR A 131 5.67 9.78 3.38
CA THR A 131 4.31 9.26 3.22
C THR A 131 4.29 7.73 3.26
N THR A 132 3.08 7.16 3.25
CA THR A 132 2.89 5.71 3.08
C THR A 132 3.37 5.24 1.69
N ASP A 133 3.27 6.08 0.66
CA ASP A 133 3.78 5.75 -0.68
C ASP A 133 5.30 5.57 -0.65
N THR A 134 6.04 6.51 -0.02
CA THR A 134 7.49 6.35 0.20
C THR A 134 7.80 5.10 1.03
N GLY A 135 7.03 4.83 2.09
CA GLY A 135 7.18 3.62 2.89
C GLY A 135 6.99 2.34 2.08
N SER A 136 6.00 2.30 1.19
CA SER A 136 5.74 1.14 0.34
C SER A 136 6.84 0.91 -0.70
N SER A 137 7.34 1.98 -1.32
CA SER A 137 8.49 1.90 -2.23
C SER A 137 9.73 1.37 -1.54
N LEU A 138 10.05 1.91 -0.36
CA LEU A 138 11.19 1.46 0.44
C LEU A 138 11.09 -0.04 0.78
N ARG A 139 9.93 -0.49 1.29
CA ARG A 139 9.74 -1.91 1.60
C ARG A 139 9.80 -2.79 0.37
N GLY A 140 9.18 -2.36 -0.76
CA GLY A 140 9.24 -3.10 -2.02
C GLY A 140 10.66 -3.32 -2.51
N VAL A 141 11.50 -2.28 -2.48
CA VAL A 141 12.92 -2.36 -2.86
C VAL A 141 13.70 -3.26 -1.88
N GLU A 142 13.52 -3.05 -0.56
CA GLU A 142 14.25 -3.82 0.46
C GLU A 142 13.96 -5.32 0.42
N ILE A 143 12.72 -5.72 0.19
CA ILE A 143 12.35 -7.14 0.11
C ILE A 143 12.55 -7.74 -1.29
N GLU A 144 13.13 -6.98 -2.23
CA GLU A 144 13.40 -7.40 -3.60
C GLU A 144 12.11 -7.85 -4.33
N ALA A 145 11.03 -7.09 -4.18
CA ALA A 145 9.76 -7.41 -4.81
C ALA A 145 9.83 -7.29 -6.34
N ASP A 146 9.20 -8.23 -7.05
CA ASP A 146 9.10 -8.20 -8.52
C ASP A 146 8.25 -7.05 -9.02
N VAL A 147 7.22 -6.65 -8.26
CA VAL A 147 6.31 -5.57 -8.60
C VAL A 147 5.68 -4.97 -7.34
N MET A 148 5.43 -3.67 -7.36
CA MET A 148 4.64 -2.99 -6.36
C MET A 148 3.21 -2.78 -6.87
N LEU A 149 2.25 -3.48 -6.31
CA LEU A 149 0.83 -3.31 -6.59
C LEU A 149 0.28 -2.13 -5.81
N LYS A 150 -0.25 -1.12 -6.49
CA LYS A 150 -0.94 0.01 -5.89
C LYS A 150 -2.45 -0.12 -6.10
N GLY A 151 -3.15 -0.55 -5.04
CA GLY A 151 -4.60 -0.58 -5.01
C GLY A 151 -5.19 0.83 -4.83
N THR A 152 -6.03 1.26 -5.77
CA THR A 152 -6.69 2.56 -5.78
C THR A 152 -8.20 2.40 -6.04
N ARG A 153 -8.96 3.51 -6.06
CA ARG A 153 -10.36 3.54 -6.46
C ARG A 153 -10.55 3.68 -7.97
N VAL A 154 -9.49 4.11 -8.67
CA VAL A 154 -9.49 4.22 -10.13
C VAL A 154 -8.74 3.04 -10.74
N ASP A 155 -9.06 2.71 -11.97
CA ASP A 155 -8.55 1.52 -12.66
C ASP A 155 -7.18 1.70 -13.35
N GLY A 156 -6.51 2.82 -13.10
CA GLY A 156 -5.17 3.07 -13.65
C GLY A 156 -4.74 4.52 -13.53
N ILE A 157 -3.74 4.88 -14.33
CA ILE A 157 -3.20 6.24 -14.45
C ILE A 157 -3.78 6.87 -15.71
N TYR A 158 -4.16 8.15 -15.59
CA TYR A 158 -4.80 8.92 -16.64
C TYR A 158 -4.01 10.18 -16.97
N THR A 159 -4.23 10.72 -18.17
CA THR A 159 -3.66 12.00 -18.59
C THR A 159 -4.09 13.20 -17.74
N ALA A 160 -5.26 13.08 -17.09
CA ALA A 160 -5.81 14.02 -16.12
C ALA A 160 -6.70 13.25 -15.13
N ASP A 161 -7.27 13.93 -14.14
CA ASP A 161 -8.20 13.32 -13.18
C ASP A 161 -9.53 12.91 -13.88
N PRO A 162 -9.81 11.62 -14.06
CA PRO A 162 -10.98 11.17 -14.82
C PRO A 162 -12.32 11.52 -14.14
N GLU A 163 -12.31 11.84 -12.84
CA GLU A 163 -13.51 12.30 -12.13
C GLU A 163 -13.86 13.77 -12.45
N LYS A 164 -12.88 14.54 -12.97
CA LYS A 164 -13.04 15.97 -13.29
C LYS A 164 -12.98 16.27 -14.78
N ASP A 165 -12.23 15.45 -15.52
CA ASP A 165 -12.03 15.63 -16.97
C ASP A 165 -12.47 14.36 -17.72
N PRO A 166 -13.66 14.39 -18.36
CA PRO A 166 -14.19 13.26 -19.10
C PRO A 166 -13.37 12.95 -20.37
N THR A 167 -12.42 13.79 -20.77
CA THR A 167 -11.51 13.57 -21.90
C THR A 167 -10.22 12.88 -21.48
N ALA A 168 -10.02 12.64 -20.17
CA ALA A 168 -8.85 11.95 -19.67
C ALA A 168 -8.79 10.54 -20.24
N THR A 169 -7.63 10.19 -20.79
CA THR A 169 -7.35 8.85 -21.32
C THR A 169 -6.46 8.07 -20.39
N LYS A 170 -6.77 6.78 -20.22
CA LYS A 170 -5.98 5.87 -19.40
C LYS A 170 -4.74 5.43 -20.18
N PHE A 171 -3.63 5.27 -19.45
CA PHE A 171 -2.43 4.59 -19.95
C PHE A 171 -2.52 3.10 -19.63
N ASP A 172 -2.18 2.25 -20.59
CA ASP A 172 -2.00 0.82 -20.32
C ASP A 172 -0.63 0.57 -19.70
N ASP A 173 0.40 1.26 -20.24
CA ASP A 173 1.74 1.35 -19.65
C ASP A 173 2.32 2.76 -19.80
N ILE A 174 3.28 3.11 -18.96
CA ILE A 174 3.95 4.41 -18.97
C ILE A 174 5.32 4.31 -18.28
N SER A 175 6.35 4.97 -18.85
CA SER A 175 7.66 5.01 -18.20
C SER A 175 7.69 5.95 -16.99
N TYR A 176 8.61 5.71 -16.04
CA TYR A 176 8.85 6.64 -14.94
C TYR A 176 9.24 8.04 -15.40
N ASP A 177 10.05 8.15 -16.45
CA ASP A 177 10.47 9.44 -16.97
C ASP A 177 9.28 10.23 -17.52
N GLU A 178 8.34 9.56 -18.17
CA GLU A 178 7.12 10.20 -18.66
C GLU A 178 6.17 10.60 -17.52
N VAL A 179 6.02 9.77 -16.48
CA VAL A 179 5.29 10.13 -15.25
C VAL A 179 5.86 11.41 -14.64
N LEU A 180 7.18 11.51 -14.54
CA LEU A 180 7.88 12.67 -13.97
C LEU A 180 7.75 13.90 -14.89
N ALA A 181 7.99 13.74 -16.19
CA ALA A 181 7.92 14.84 -17.18
C ALA A 181 6.51 15.45 -17.25
N ARG A 182 5.48 14.62 -17.20
CA ARG A 182 4.07 15.05 -17.21
C ARG A 182 3.52 15.42 -15.84
N ASN A 183 4.33 15.27 -14.76
CA ASN A 183 3.93 15.52 -13.37
C ASN A 183 2.61 14.78 -12.98
N LEU A 184 2.49 13.52 -13.40
CA LEU A 184 1.32 12.71 -13.11
C LEU A 184 1.30 12.30 -11.63
N LYS A 185 0.14 12.40 -11.00
CA LYS A 185 -0.03 12.11 -9.56
C LYS A 185 -0.25 10.62 -9.28
N VAL A 186 0.74 9.81 -9.61
CA VAL A 186 0.70 8.37 -9.31
C VAL A 186 0.95 8.13 -7.83
N MET A 187 2.05 8.69 -7.32
CA MET A 187 2.54 8.63 -5.94
C MET A 187 3.25 9.94 -5.61
N ASP A 188 3.74 10.10 -4.39
CA ASP A 188 4.65 11.21 -4.13
C ASP A 188 5.99 11.04 -4.89
N LEU A 189 6.64 12.17 -5.16
CA LEU A 189 7.85 12.20 -6.00
C LEU A 189 8.96 11.30 -5.44
N SER A 190 9.14 11.26 -4.12
CA SER A 190 10.17 10.44 -3.47
C SER A 190 9.95 8.95 -3.72
N ALA A 191 8.68 8.52 -3.69
CA ALA A 191 8.29 7.14 -3.95
C ALA A 191 8.54 6.75 -5.42
N VAL A 192 8.15 7.61 -6.38
CA VAL A 192 8.35 7.39 -7.82
C VAL A 192 9.84 7.28 -8.15
N VAL A 193 10.66 8.23 -7.67
CA VAL A 193 12.11 8.23 -7.91
C VAL A 193 12.77 6.99 -7.29
N MET A 194 12.38 6.61 -6.09
CA MET A 194 12.91 5.40 -5.43
C MET A 194 12.62 4.13 -6.25
N CYS A 195 11.40 3.97 -6.76
CA CYS A 195 11.05 2.82 -7.60
C CYS A 195 11.83 2.83 -8.93
N ARG A 196 11.91 3.99 -9.59
CA ARG A 196 12.66 4.16 -10.84
C ARG A 196 14.14 3.79 -10.67
N ASP A 197 14.81 4.38 -9.68
CA ASP A 197 16.25 4.23 -9.48
C ASP A 197 16.64 2.80 -9.05
N ASN A 198 15.68 2.02 -8.55
CA ASN A 198 15.88 0.62 -8.16
C ASN A 198 15.20 -0.39 -9.12
N GLY A 199 14.65 0.07 -10.22
CA GLY A 199 14.04 -0.81 -11.23
C GLY A 199 12.78 -1.55 -10.76
N LEU A 200 12.10 -1.08 -9.70
CA LEU A 200 10.89 -1.71 -9.18
C LEU A 200 9.66 -1.21 -9.96
N PRO A 201 8.99 -2.03 -10.79
CA PRO A 201 7.78 -1.60 -11.50
C PRO A 201 6.61 -1.39 -10.53
N ILE A 202 5.69 -0.48 -10.89
CA ILE A 202 4.45 -0.25 -10.14
C ILE A 202 3.28 -0.62 -11.05
N TYR A 203 2.34 -1.40 -10.53
CA TYR A 203 1.08 -1.67 -11.20
C TYR A 203 -0.07 -1.02 -10.45
N VAL A 204 -0.76 -0.07 -11.10
CA VAL A 204 -1.88 0.69 -10.52
C VAL A 204 -3.19 0.11 -11.04
N PHE A 205 -4.09 -0.27 -10.15
CA PHE A 205 -5.37 -0.89 -10.51
C PHE A 205 -6.46 -0.57 -9.47
N ASN A 206 -7.72 -0.79 -9.86
CA ASN A 206 -8.85 -0.63 -8.96
C ASN A 206 -9.00 -1.85 -8.03
N MET A 207 -8.62 -1.68 -6.76
CA MET A 207 -8.72 -2.71 -5.72
C MET A 207 -10.13 -2.85 -5.15
N ASP A 208 -11.02 -1.86 -5.37
CA ASP A 208 -12.38 -1.87 -4.85
C ASP A 208 -13.31 -2.81 -5.64
N VAL A 209 -12.90 -3.23 -6.82
CA VAL A 209 -13.60 -4.25 -7.61
C VAL A 209 -13.11 -5.63 -7.19
N VAL A 210 -14.01 -6.40 -6.58
CA VAL A 210 -13.72 -7.77 -6.12
C VAL A 210 -13.23 -8.64 -7.29
N GLY A 211 -12.15 -9.39 -7.06
CA GLY A 211 -11.52 -10.24 -8.05
C GLY A 211 -10.44 -9.56 -8.90
N ASN A 212 -10.36 -8.23 -8.92
CA ASN A 212 -9.32 -7.55 -9.69
C ASN A 212 -7.91 -7.89 -9.23
N LEU A 213 -7.68 -8.05 -7.92
CA LEU A 213 -6.37 -8.44 -7.41
C LEU A 213 -5.91 -9.78 -8.00
N ARG A 214 -6.81 -10.78 -8.03
CA ARG A 214 -6.53 -12.07 -8.64
C ARG A 214 -6.26 -11.97 -10.14
N ARG A 215 -7.04 -11.16 -10.86
CA ARG A 215 -6.87 -10.93 -12.31
C ARG A 215 -5.51 -10.31 -12.63
N VAL A 216 -5.08 -9.32 -11.82
CA VAL A 216 -3.74 -8.72 -11.95
C VAL A 216 -2.65 -9.76 -11.75
N ILE A 217 -2.75 -10.59 -10.70
CA ILE A 217 -1.77 -11.67 -10.45
C ILE A 217 -1.79 -12.72 -11.56
N ALA A 218 -2.94 -12.96 -12.18
CA ALA A 218 -3.05 -13.85 -13.34
C ALA A 218 -2.50 -13.25 -14.66
N GLY A 219 -2.04 -11.99 -14.63
CA GLY A 219 -1.45 -11.30 -15.79
C GLY A 219 -2.45 -10.59 -16.70
N GLU A 220 -3.69 -10.33 -16.22
CA GLU A 220 -4.65 -9.55 -17.00
C GLU A 220 -4.31 -8.05 -16.96
N GLU A 221 -4.36 -7.40 -18.11
CA GLU A 221 -4.06 -5.97 -18.28
C GLU A 221 -5.27 -5.09 -17.95
N ILE A 222 -5.61 -4.99 -16.67
CA ILE A 222 -6.77 -4.23 -16.18
C ILE A 222 -6.40 -2.92 -15.48
N GLY A 223 -5.14 -2.59 -15.45
CA GLY A 223 -4.59 -1.41 -14.78
C GLY A 223 -3.65 -0.62 -15.66
N THR A 224 -2.68 0.04 -15.04
CA THR A 224 -1.56 0.72 -15.69
C THR A 224 -0.24 0.23 -15.11
N LEU A 225 0.68 -0.22 -15.96
CA LEU A 225 2.05 -0.56 -15.59
C LEU A 225 2.93 0.69 -15.66
N VAL A 226 3.63 1.01 -14.58
CA VAL A 226 4.71 2.02 -14.58
C VAL A 226 6.04 1.27 -14.51
N HIS A 227 6.92 1.54 -15.47
CA HIS A 227 8.17 0.79 -15.62
C HIS A 227 9.38 1.72 -15.84
N PRO A 228 10.61 1.24 -15.68
CA PRO A 228 11.84 1.96 -16.05
C PRO A 228 11.89 2.43 -17.48
#